data_8be25404cc5ff909abe3f9b378953d32
#
_entry.id   8be25404cc5ff909abe3f9b378953d32
#
_cell.length_a   1.000
_cell.length_b   1.000
_cell.length_c   1.000
_cell.angle_alpha   90.00
_cell.angle_beta   90.00
_cell.angle_gamma   90.00
#
_symmetry.space_group_name_H-M   'P 1'
#
loop_
_entity.id
_entity.type
_entity.pdbx_description
1 polymer ?
#
loop_
_entity_poly.entity_id
_entity_poly.type
_entity_poly.pdbx_seq_one_letter_code
_entity_poly.pdbx_strand_id
1 'polypeptide(L)'
;MELDAGPGAAIYNKATLLAYDLWVLGLSNRYAWQCPTETLLAHFEQHVGPRHLDIGVGTGYLLDHCRFPVPNPVVVLADLNGASLEAAAHRIRHLHPKQHQVNVMQAFKLPEAPFDSVSMNYLLHCLPGRLADKAPAISHAAAQLRPGGVLFGATILGEGVRHNLFGGVLMQAYNWRGIFSNREDSAEALRAVLEQQLRHVEVQVIGQVALFSGRV
;
A
#
# COMPACT_ATOMS: atom_id res chain seq x y z
N MET A 1 -5.23 -24.07 2.46
CA MET A 1 -3.79 -23.76 2.19
C MET A 1 -3.63 -22.30 2.53
N GLU A 2 -3.01 -22.00 3.67
CA GLU A 2 -2.75 -20.60 4.05
C GLU A 2 -1.76 -19.99 3.07
N LEU A 3 -2.13 -18.86 2.47
CA LEU A 3 -1.24 -18.09 1.60
C LEU A 3 -0.24 -17.33 2.49
N ASP A 4 1.05 -17.64 2.33
CA ASP A 4 2.13 -17.02 3.10
C ASP A 4 2.59 -15.70 2.45
N ALA A 5 2.47 -14.58 3.16
CA ALA A 5 2.95 -13.26 2.76
C ALA A 5 4.46 -13.04 3.04
N GLY A 6 5.13 -14.04 3.65
CA GLY A 6 6.51 -13.94 4.12
C GLY A 6 7.57 -13.58 3.07
N PRO A 7 7.54 -14.13 1.83
CA PRO A 7 8.57 -13.84 0.82
C PRO A 7 8.65 -12.36 0.41
N GLY A 8 7.50 -11.66 0.33
CA GLY A 8 7.46 -10.23 0.02
C GLY A 8 7.99 -9.35 1.17
N ALA A 9 7.80 -9.79 2.41
CA ALA A 9 8.23 -9.07 3.60
C ALA A 9 9.72 -9.24 3.94
N ALA A 10 10.36 -10.33 3.52
CA ALA A 10 11.72 -10.71 3.95
C ALA A 10 12.85 -9.82 3.40
N ILE A 11 12.58 -8.94 2.42
CA ILE A 11 13.61 -8.15 1.70
C ILE A 11 14.00 -6.87 2.42
N TYR A 12 13.25 -6.45 3.42
CA TYR A 12 13.40 -5.14 4.05
C TYR A 12 14.27 -5.17 5.31
N ASN A 13 15.58 -4.92 5.15
CA ASN A 13 16.47 -4.54 6.26
C ASN A 13 16.78 -3.03 6.20
N LYS A 14 17.38 -2.44 7.30
CA LYS A 14 17.60 -0.98 7.42
C LYS A 14 18.40 -0.36 6.25
N ALA A 15 19.41 -1.05 5.73
CA ALA A 15 20.23 -0.56 4.61
C ALA A 15 19.46 -0.65 3.28
N THR A 16 18.66 -1.70 3.10
CA THR A 16 17.82 -1.91 1.93
C THR A 16 16.69 -0.87 1.86
N LEU A 17 16.14 -0.44 3.00
CA LEU A 17 15.06 0.55 3.05
C LEU A 17 15.50 1.95 2.59
N LEU A 18 16.73 2.38 2.91
CA LEU A 18 17.29 3.64 2.40
C LEU A 18 17.57 3.62 0.90
N ALA A 19 18.11 2.49 0.40
CA ALA A 19 18.31 2.28 -1.03
C ALA A 19 16.97 2.11 -1.78
N TYR A 20 15.94 1.59 -1.08
CA TYR A 20 14.60 1.41 -1.60
C TYR A 20 13.95 2.73 -2.01
N ASP A 21 14.04 3.79 -1.21
CA ASP A 21 13.46 5.09 -1.54
C ASP A 21 14.05 5.64 -2.85
N LEU A 22 15.38 5.59 -2.99
CA LEU A 22 16.05 6.09 -4.18
C LEU A 22 15.71 5.24 -5.42
N TRP A 23 15.67 3.93 -5.26
CA TRP A 23 15.42 2.99 -6.35
C TRP A 23 13.93 2.90 -6.69
N VAL A 24 13.06 2.64 -5.71
CA VAL A 24 11.62 2.41 -5.95
C VAL A 24 10.88 3.72 -6.16
N LEU A 25 11.00 4.67 -5.24
CA LEU A 25 10.27 5.93 -5.32
C LEU A 25 10.89 6.91 -6.32
N GLY A 26 12.22 6.91 -6.48
CA GLY A 26 12.89 7.76 -7.45
C GLY A 26 12.84 7.21 -8.87
N LEU A 27 13.60 6.15 -9.13
CA LEU A 27 13.81 5.64 -10.49
C LEU A 27 12.69 4.74 -10.99
N SER A 28 12.25 3.76 -10.17
CA SER A 28 11.28 2.77 -10.64
C SER A 28 9.90 3.38 -10.87
N ASN A 29 9.43 4.27 -10.00
CA ASN A 29 8.14 4.93 -10.18
C ASN A 29 8.10 5.74 -11.48
N ARG A 30 9.14 6.50 -11.76
CA ARG A 30 9.16 7.40 -12.93
C ARG A 30 9.41 6.65 -14.24
N TYR A 31 10.34 5.71 -14.24
CA TYR A 31 10.85 5.10 -15.48
C TYR A 31 10.34 3.69 -15.73
N ALA A 32 10.09 2.89 -14.69
CA ALA A 32 9.54 1.56 -14.84
C ALA A 32 8.00 1.59 -14.83
N TRP A 33 7.43 2.10 -13.74
CA TRP A 33 5.98 2.08 -13.53
C TRP A 33 5.23 3.26 -14.15
N GLN A 34 5.96 4.29 -14.60
CA GLN A 34 5.42 5.49 -15.25
C GLN A 34 4.33 6.20 -14.40
N CYS A 35 4.47 6.11 -13.09
CA CYS A 35 3.65 6.82 -12.10
C CYS A 35 4.60 7.59 -11.16
N PRO A 36 4.83 8.88 -11.38
CA PRO A 36 5.73 9.69 -10.56
C PRO A 36 5.33 9.68 -9.08
N THR A 37 6.30 9.72 -8.17
CA THR A 37 6.05 9.71 -6.71
C THR A 37 5.21 10.90 -6.27
N GLU A 38 5.32 12.04 -6.95
CA GLU A 38 4.49 13.22 -6.71
C GLU A 38 3.00 12.94 -6.93
N THR A 39 2.68 12.06 -7.88
CA THR A 39 1.30 11.61 -8.14
C THR A 39 0.76 10.75 -7.00
N LEU A 40 1.59 9.84 -6.47
CA LEU A 40 1.25 9.03 -5.29
C LEU A 40 1.04 9.92 -4.07
N LEU A 41 1.91 10.91 -3.87
CA LEU A 41 1.83 11.85 -2.76
C LEU A 41 0.56 12.69 -2.83
N ALA A 42 0.22 13.22 -4.02
CA ALA A 42 -1.02 13.98 -4.22
C ALA A 42 -2.26 13.13 -3.93
N HIS A 43 -2.27 11.86 -4.38
CA HIS A 43 -3.35 10.93 -4.06
C HIS A 43 -3.43 10.63 -2.56
N PHE A 44 -2.29 10.49 -1.89
CA PHE A 44 -2.23 10.29 -0.44
C PHE A 44 -2.80 11.50 0.32
N GLU A 45 -2.37 12.72 -0.02
CA GLU A 45 -2.83 13.97 0.60
C GLU A 45 -4.34 14.20 0.41
N GLN A 46 -4.89 13.78 -0.73
CA GLN A 46 -6.33 13.90 -1.01
C GLN A 46 -7.19 13.05 -0.06
N HIS A 47 -6.65 11.94 0.46
CA HIS A 47 -7.45 10.95 1.19
C HIS A 47 -7.05 10.76 2.65
N VAL A 48 -5.85 11.19 3.06
CA VAL A 48 -5.38 11.05 4.44
C VAL A 48 -6.24 11.86 5.40
N GLY A 49 -6.70 11.21 6.47
CA GLY A 49 -7.53 11.83 7.52
C GLY A 49 -6.77 12.09 8.82
N PRO A 50 -7.42 12.76 9.79
CA PRO A 50 -6.82 13.08 11.11
C PRO A 50 -6.39 11.86 11.92
N ARG A 51 -7.13 10.74 11.82
CA ARG A 51 -6.80 9.43 12.41
C ARG A 51 -6.52 8.46 11.28
N HIS A 52 -5.27 8.17 11.06
CA HIS A 52 -4.81 7.43 9.88
C HIS A 52 -4.10 6.13 10.26
N LEU A 53 -4.44 5.06 9.54
CA LEU A 53 -3.73 3.78 9.57
C LEU A 53 -3.03 3.55 8.23
N ASP A 54 -1.73 3.34 8.25
CA ASP A 54 -0.95 2.95 7.07
C ASP A 54 -0.57 1.47 7.16
N ILE A 55 -1.00 0.68 6.18
CA ILE A 55 -0.76 -0.78 6.10
C ILE A 55 0.25 -1.07 4.98
N GLY A 56 1.34 -1.76 5.32
CA GLY A 56 2.46 -1.95 4.40
C GLY A 56 3.31 -0.71 4.28
N VAL A 57 3.79 -0.23 5.41
CA VAL A 57 4.36 1.11 5.61
C VAL A 57 5.66 1.39 4.83
N GLY A 58 6.37 0.35 4.38
CA GLY A 58 7.65 0.49 3.69
C GLY A 58 8.64 1.33 4.49
N THR A 59 9.08 2.45 3.92
CA THR A 59 10.01 3.39 4.57
C THR A 59 9.32 4.56 5.26
N GLY A 60 7.97 4.66 5.20
CA GLY A 60 7.22 5.79 5.72
C GLY A 60 7.32 7.08 4.88
N TYR A 61 7.82 6.99 3.63
CA TYR A 61 8.07 8.15 2.78
C TYR A 61 6.83 9.02 2.56
N LEU A 62 5.69 8.40 2.21
CA LEU A 62 4.44 9.15 1.94
C LEU A 62 3.94 9.87 3.20
N LEU A 63 4.01 9.23 4.37
CA LEU A 63 3.65 9.83 5.65
C LEU A 63 4.54 11.02 6.04
N ASP A 64 5.86 10.93 5.72
CA ASP A 64 6.83 11.98 6.03
C ASP A 64 6.67 13.23 5.15
N HIS A 65 6.21 13.03 3.91
CA HIS A 65 6.11 14.10 2.92
C HIS A 65 4.69 14.65 2.74
N CYS A 66 3.66 13.94 3.22
CA CYS A 66 2.27 14.38 3.07
C CYS A 66 1.92 15.51 4.04
N ARG A 67 0.92 16.29 3.66
CA ARG A 67 0.26 17.28 4.51
C ARG A 67 -0.98 16.68 5.14
N PHE A 68 -0.92 16.44 6.44
CA PHE A 68 -2.11 16.04 7.18
C PHE A 68 -3.12 17.18 7.29
N PRO A 69 -4.44 16.87 7.33
CA PRO A 69 -5.49 17.90 7.45
C PRO A 69 -5.53 18.58 8.82
N VAL A 70 -4.77 18.08 9.80
CA VAL A 70 -4.69 18.62 11.17
C VAL A 70 -3.23 18.66 11.64
N PRO A 71 -2.87 19.58 12.54
CA PRO A 71 -1.47 19.70 13.01
C PRO A 71 -0.99 18.53 13.88
N ASN A 72 -1.92 17.84 14.57
CA ASN A 72 -1.57 16.69 15.43
C ASN A 72 -2.40 15.45 15.01
N PRO A 73 -2.04 14.79 13.93
CA PRO A 73 -2.73 13.56 13.50
C PRO A 73 -2.44 12.39 14.43
N VAL A 74 -3.36 11.46 14.52
CA VAL A 74 -3.11 10.13 15.09
C VAL A 74 -2.67 9.22 13.97
N VAL A 75 -1.42 8.79 13.99
CA VAL A 75 -0.83 7.92 12.97
C VAL A 75 -0.52 6.55 13.57
N VAL A 76 -1.03 5.50 12.91
CA VAL A 76 -0.79 4.11 13.26
C VAL A 76 -0.17 3.39 12.09
N LEU A 77 0.87 2.64 12.35
CA LEU A 77 1.64 1.86 11.38
C LEU A 77 1.35 0.38 11.55
N ALA A 78 1.02 -0.30 10.47
CA ALA A 78 0.80 -1.74 10.46
C ALA A 78 1.61 -2.40 9.32
N ASP A 79 2.43 -3.38 9.65
CA ASP A 79 3.23 -4.12 8.68
C ASP A 79 3.53 -5.53 9.22
N LEU A 80 3.75 -6.49 8.32
CA LEU A 80 4.23 -7.82 8.71
C LEU A 80 5.72 -7.78 9.13
N ASN A 81 6.50 -6.86 8.57
CA ASN A 81 7.93 -6.74 8.78
C ASN A 81 8.25 -5.70 9.87
N GLY A 82 8.80 -6.16 11.00
CA GLY A 82 9.21 -5.29 12.11
C GLY A 82 10.28 -4.26 11.72
N ALA A 83 11.19 -4.58 10.77
CA ALA A 83 12.20 -3.63 10.30
C ALA A 83 11.59 -2.46 9.51
N SER A 84 10.53 -2.72 8.72
CA SER A 84 9.75 -1.67 8.05
C SER A 84 9.06 -0.76 9.07
N LEU A 85 8.43 -1.34 10.10
CA LEU A 85 7.80 -0.58 11.20
C LEU A 85 8.80 0.33 11.90
N GLU A 86 9.97 -0.20 12.31
CA GLU A 86 11.01 0.59 12.95
C GLU A 86 11.53 1.74 12.07
N ALA A 87 11.77 1.46 10.78
CA ALA A 87 12.28 2.46 9.84
C ALA A 87 11.25 3.58 9.59
N ALA A 88 9.99 3.22 9.33
CA ALA A 88 8.91 4.18 9.13
C ALA A 88 8.67 5.01 10.39
N ALA A 89 8.57 4.37 11.56
CA ALA A 89 8.38 5.08 12.83
C ALA A 89 9.54 6.02 13.16
N HIS A 90 10.78 5.62 12.87
CA HIS A 90 11.93 6.51 13.04
C HIS A 90 11.86 7.74 12.13
N ARG A 91 11.45 7.56 10.86
CA ARG A 91 11.32 8.65 9.91
C ARG A 91 10.27 9.67 10.35
N ILE A 92 9.10 9.22 10.78
CA ILE A 92 7.99 10.09 11.20
C ILE A 92 7.88 10.23 12.72
N ARG A 93 9.00 10.08 13.48
CA ARG A 93 9.01 10.13 14.94
C ARG A 93 8.41 11.40 15.55
N HIS A 94 8.40 12.49 14.79
CA HIS A 94 7.75 13.75 15.19
C HIS A 94 6.23 13.66 15.28
N LEU A 95 5.60 12.65 14.63
CA LEU A 95 4.16 12.36 14.71
C LEU A 95 3.83 11.35 15.83
N HIS A 96 4.81 10.84 16.58
CA HIS A 96 4.64 9.85 17.64
C HIS A 96 3.80 8.62 17.23
N PRO A 97 4.13 7.93 16.11
CA PRO A 97 3.29 6.88 15.56
C PRO A 97 3.21 5.66 16.49
N LYS A 98 2.05 5.02 16.51
CA LYS A 98 1.89 3.68 17.09
C LYS A 98 2.25 2.63 16.06
N GLN A 99 2.78 1.48 16.50
CA GLN A 99 3.27 0.41 15.64
C GLN A 99 2.62 -0.91 16.02
N HIS A 100 2.13 -1.64 15.01
CA HIS A 100 1.57 -2.97 15.19
C HIS A 100 2.10 -3.92 14.11
N GLN A 101 2.69 -5.01 14.54
CA GLN A 101 3.09 -6.07 13.62
C GLN A 101 1.89 -6.96 13.33
N VAL A 102 1.36 -6.90 12.11
CA VAL A 102 0.17 -7.63 11.69
C VAL A 102 0.35 -8.27 10.33
N ASN A 103 -0.29 -9.42 10.13
CA ASN A 103 -0.50 -9.98 8.80
C ASN A 103 -1.89 -9.53 8.30
N VAL A 104 -1.92 -8.64 7.31
CA VAL A 104 -3.17 -8.10 6.76
C VAL A 104 -4.06 -9.17 6.13
N MET A 105 -3.48 -10.32 5.73
CA MET A 105 -4.24 -11.47 5.21
C MET A 105 -5.04 -12.19 6.30
N GLN A 106 -4.75 -11.94 7.57
CA GLN A 106 -5.47 -12.49 8.74
C GLN A 106 -6.30 -11.38 9.39
N ALA A 107 -7.42 -11.76 10.02
CA ALA A 107 -8.26 -10.79 10.74
C ALA A 107 -7.50 -10.20 11.92
N PHE A 108 -7.53 -8.88 12.05
CA PHE A 108 -6.94 -8.14 13.16
C PHE A 108 -7.84 -6.99 13.59
N LYS A 109 -7.66 -6.53 14.83
CA LYS A 109 -8.31 -5.33 15.35
C LYS A 109 -7.30 -4.53 16.16
N LEU A 110 -7.15 -3.27 15.79
CA LEU A 110 -6.23 -2.36 16.47
C LEU A 110 -6.96 -1.61 17.59
N PRO A 111 -6.28 -1.35 18.73
CA PRO A 111 -6.89 -0.63 19.85
C PRO A 111 -7.20 0.84 19.51
N GLU A 112 -6.51 1.42 18.53
CA GLU A 112 -6.72 2.79 18.06
C GLU A 112 -7.90 2.94 17.07
N ALA A 113 -8.46 1.84 16.56
CA ALA A 113 -9.62 1.89 15.67
C ALA A 113 -10.86 2.48 16.40
N PRO A 114 -11.79 3.12 15.70
CA PRO A 114 -11.85 3.26 14.24
C PRO A 114 -11.05 4.46 13.69
N PHE A 115 -10.64 4.36 12.41
CA PHE A 115 -9.86 5.38 11.69
C PHE A 115 -10.73 6.17 10.70
N ASP A 116 -10.30 7.41 10.39
CA ASP A 116 -10.87 8.24 9.32
C ASP A 116 -10.42 7.75 7.94
N SER A 117 -9.18 7.28 7.86
CA SER A 117 -8.57 6.79 6.64
C SER A 117 -7.62 5.61 6.89
N VAL A 118 -7.58 4.70 5.93
CA VAL A 118 -6.64 3.58 5.88
C VAL A 118 -5.96 3.59 4.52
N SER A 119 -4.64 3.49 4.49
CA SER A 119 -3.89 3.37 3.23
C SER A 119 -3.25 2.00 3.04
N MET A 120 -3.17 1.57 1.76
CA MET A 120 -2.49 0.37 1.29
C MET A 120 -1.69 0.74 0.03
N ASN A 121 -0.56 1.44 0.21
CA ASN A 121 0.27 1.88 -0.91
C ASN A 121 1.36 0.87 -1.24
N TYR A 122 1.39 0.42 -2.48
CA TYR A 122 2.34 -0.58 -2.99
C TYR A 122 2.37 -1.88 -2.17
N LEU A 123 1.22 -2.27 -1.61
CA LEU A 123 1.06 -3.49 -0.83
C LEU A 123 0.40 -4.62 -1.64
N LEU A 124 -0.72 -4.36 -2.33
CA LEU A 124 -1.53 -5.43 -2.93
C LEU A 124 -0.75 -6.30 -3.94
N HIS A 125 0.12 -5.71 -4.74
CA HIS A 125 0.93 -6.47 -5.71
C HIS A 125 2.00 -7.37 -5.05
N CYS A 126 2.30 -7.15 -3.76
CA CYS A 126 3.20 -8.00 -2.97
C CYS A 126 2.46 -9.11 -2.22
N LEU A 127 1.14 -9.01 -2.08
CA LEU A 127 0.34 -10.05 -1.42
C LEU A 127 0.18 -11.26 -2.35
N PRO A 128 0.19 -12.49 -1.80
CA PRO A 128 0.11 -13.71 -2.60
C PRO A 128 -1.26 -13.88 -3.26
N GLY A 129 -1.27 -14.57 -4.39
CA GLY A 129 -2.47 -14.90 -5.14
C GLY A 129 -2.93 -13.81 -6.10
N ARG A 130 -4.11 -13.98 -6.68
CA ARG A 130 -4.80 -13.02 -7.55
C ARG A 130 -5.54 -11.98 -6.71
N LEU A 131 -6.04 -10.91 -7.30
CA LEU A 131 -6.80 -9.89 -6.57
C LEU A 131 -7.99 -10.46 -5.78
N ALA A 132 -8.68 -11.48 -6.30
CA ALA A 132 -9.75 -12.17 -5.57
C ALA A 132 -9.25 -12.83 -4.28
N ASP A 133 -8.04 -13.39 -4.28
CA ASP A 133 -7.42 -14.01 -3.10
C ASP A 133 -6.97 -12.96 -2.07
N LYS A 134 -6.77 -11.70 -2.51
CA LYS A 134 -6.37 -10.55 -1.69
C LYS A 134 -7.58 -9.82 -1.07
N ALA A 135 -8.81 -10.19 -1.42
CA ALA A 135 -10.04 -9.62 -0.87
C ALA A 135 -10.09 -9.59 0.66
N PRO A 136 -9.61 -10.64 1.39
CA PRO A 136 -9.53 -10.59 2.85
C PRO A 136 -8.70 -9.41 3.38
N ALA A 137 -7.57 -9.07 2.75
CA ALA A 137 -6.74 -7.94 3.17
C ALA A 137 -7.50 -6.61 3.06
N ILE A 138 -8.26 -6.42 1.98
CA ILE A 138 -9.11 -5.25 1.78
C ILE A 138 -10.23 -5.20 2.81
N SER A 139 -10.88 -6.33 3.08
CA SER A 139 -11.94 -6.46 4.10
C SER A 139 -11.43 -6.14 5.51
N HIS A 140 -10.26 -6.68 5.88
CA HIS A 140 -9.66 -6.44 7.20
C HIS A 140 -9.23 -4.98 7.37
N ALA A 141 -8.72 -4.35 6.31
CA ALA A 141 -8.39 -2.93 6.29
C ALA A 141 -9.66 -2.05 6.42
N ALA A 142 -10.71 -2.36 5.66
CA ALA A 142 -11.99 -1.67 5.71
C ALA A 142 -12.65 -1.76 7.10
N ALA A 143 -12.52 -2.91 7.78
CA ALA A 143 -13.05 -3.13 9.13
C ALA A 143 -12.40 -2.23 10.21
N GLN A 144 -11.27 -1.58 9.92
CA GLN A 144 -10.63 -0.61 10.82
C GLN A 144 -11.21 0.80 10.67
N LEU A 145 -12.00 1.07 9.64
CA LEU A 145 -12.57 2.38 9.35
C LEU A 145 -13.83 2.67 10.18
N ARG A 146 -14.05 3.95 10.47
CA ARG A 146 -15.37 4.42 10.92
C ARG A 146 -16.36 4.49 9.74
N PRO A 147 -17.68 4.51 10.02
CA PRO A 147 -18.65 4.78 8.96
C PRO A 147 -18.31 6.06 8.18
N GLY A 148 -18.30 5.97 6.84
CA GLY A 148 -17.89 7.05 5.94
C GLY A 148 -16.38 7.27 5.82
N GLY A 149 -15.56 6.48 6.53
CA GLY A 149 -14.10 6.48 6.40
C GLY A 149 -13.64 6.00 5.01
N VAL A 150 -12.41 6.33 4.62
CA VAL A 150 -11.87 6.04 3.30
C VAL A 150 -10.74 5.00 3.36
N LEU A 151 -10.83 3.96 2.54
CA LEU A 151 -9.72 3.09 2.18
C LEU A 151 -9.16 3.57 0.85
N PHE A 152 -7.84 3.76 0.76
CA PHE A 152 -7.18 4.20 -0.46
C PHE A 152 -5.79 3.59 -0.61
N GLY A 153 -5.22 3.74 -1.80
CA GLY A 153 -3.86 3.24 -2.02
C GLY A 153 -3.46 3.21 -3.48
N ALA A 154 -2.36 2.49 -3.72
CA ALA A 154 -1.79 2.30 -5.04
C ALA A 154 -1.28 0.87 -5.21
N THR A 155 -1.42 0.31 -6.41
CA THR A 155 -0.86 -1.01 -6.72
C THR A 155 -0.36 -1.08 -8.16
N ILE A 156 0.72 -1.83 -8.39
CA ILE A 156 1.27 -2.06 -9.72
C ILE A 156 0.46 -3.17 -10.39
N LEU A 157 -0.04 -2.89 -11.59
CA LEU A 157 -0.82 -3.83 -12.39
C LEU A 157 0.08 -4.70 -13.26
N GLY A 158 -0.29 -5.97 -13.41
CA GLY A 158 0.35 -6.90 -14.32
C GLY A 158 -0.37 -7.04 -15.66
N GLU A 159 -1.69 -6.79 -15.67
CA GLU A 159 -2.55 -6.97 -16.82
C GLU A 159 -3.32 -5.68 -17.16
N GLY A 160 -3.71 -5.51 -18.42
CA GLY A 160 -4.48 -4.36 -18.90
C GLY A 160 -3.66 -3.07 -19.07
N VAL A 161 -2.33 -3.10 -18.87
CA VAL A 161 -1.41 -1.97 -18.99
C VAL A 161 -0.24 -2.32 -19.91
N ARG A 162 0.38 -1.28 -20.51
CA ARG A 162 1.57 -1.47 -21.35
C ARG A 162 2.84 -1.30 -20.51
N HIS A 163 3.57 -2.39 -20.32
CA HIS A 163 4.89 -2.35 -19.70
C HIS A 163 5.94 -1.90 -20.74
N ASN A 164 6.73 -0.87 -20.40
CA ASN A 164 7.94 -0.57 -21.15
C ASN A 164 9.00 -1.65 -20.89
N LEU A 165 10.11 -1.64 -21.64
CA LEU A 165 11.16 -2.67 -21.50
C LEU A 165 11.69 -2.77 -20.06
N PHE A 166 11.93 -1.65 -19.40
CA PHE A 166 12.45 -1.60 -18.04
C PHE A 166 11.43 -2.13 -17.03
N GLY A 167 10.17 -1.67 -17.09
CA GLY A 167 9.08 -2.17 -16.25
C GLY A 167 8.80 -3.65 -16.47
N GLY A 168 8.85 -4.13 -17.72
CA GLY A 168 8.68 -5.54 -18.05
C GLY A 168 9.77 -6.44 -17.44
N VAL A 169 11.03 -6.01 -17.50
CA VAL A 169 12.16 -6.75 -16.87
C VAL A 169 12.00 -6.79 -15.35
N LEU A 170 11.68 -5.66 -14.71
CA LEU A 170 11.46 -5.61 -13.27
C LEU A 170 10.25 -6.46 -12.85
N MET A 171 9.13 -6.37 -13.59
CA MET A 171 7.94 -7.18 -13.35
C MET A 171 8.26 -8.67 -13.36
N GLN A 172 9.01 -9.15 -14.38
CA GLN A 172 9.41 -10.55 -14.47
C GLN A 172 10.34 -10.95 -13.31
N ALA A 173 11.35 -10.12 -13.01
CA ALA A 173 12.32 -10.40 -11.96
C ALA A 173 11.67 -10.47 -10.57
N TYR A 174 10.76 -9.54 -10.25
CA TYR A 174 10.09 -9.49 -8.96
C TYR A 174 9.07 -10.63 -8.80
N ASN A 175 8.31 -10.97 -9.86
CA ASN A 175 7.42 -12.12 -9.84
C ASN A 175 8.19 -13.45 -9.77
N TRP A 176 9.34 -13.56 -10.43
CA TRP A 176 10.18 -14.76 -10.37
C TRP A 176 10.76 -14.96 -8.96
N ARG A 177 11.12 -13.88 -8.27
CA ARG A 177 11.64 -13.91 -6.89
C ARG A 177 10.53 -14.03 -5.84
N GLY A 178 9.26 -14.05 -6.21
CA GLY A 178 8.13 -14.08 -5.29
C GLY A 178 7.94 -12.78 -4.49
N ILE A 179 8.57 -11.67 -4.93
CA ILE A 179 8.36 -10.34 -4.33
C ILE A 179 7.00 -9.79 -4.75
N PHE A 180 6.65 -9.97 -6.03
CA PHE A 180 5.35 -9.64 -6.58
C PHE A 180 4.54 -10.90 -6.86
N SER A 181 3.22 -10.76 -6.76
CA SER A 181 2.23 -11.76 -7.18
C SER A 181 1.07 -11.03 -7.87
N ASN A 182 1.35 -10.39 -9.01
CA ASN A 182 0.42 -9.45 -9.64
C ASN A 182 0.31 -9.61 -11.16
N ARG A 183 0.76 -10.73 -11.73
CA ARG A 183 0.76 -10.93 -13.19
C ARG A 183 -0.62 -10.80 -13.81
N GLU A 184 -1.65 -11.22 -13.08
CA GLU A 184 -3.06 -11.21 -13.48
C GLU A 184 -3.86 -10.08 -12.80
N ASP A 185 -3.18 -9.16 -12.11
CA ASP A 185 -3.84 -8.03 -11.45
C ASP A 185 -4.16 -6.95 -12.48
N SER A 186 -5.45 -6.73 -12.76
CA SER A 186 -5.97 -5.69 -13.65
C SER A 186 -6.76 -4.63 -12.88
N ALA A 187 -7.00 -3.49 -13.51
CA ALA A 187 -7.82 -2.42 -12.92
C ALA A 187 -9.28 -2.86 -12.71
N GLU A 188 -9.82 -3.66 -13.64
CA GLU A 188 -11.17 -4.21 -13.56
C GLU A 188 -11.30 -5.18 -12.39
N ALA A 189 -10.34 -6.10 -12.23
CA ALA A 189 -10.32 -7.05 -11.12
C ALA A 189 -10.17 -6.31 -9.78
N LEU A 190 -9.32 -5.27 -9.71
CA LEU A 190 -9.17 -4.43 -8.53
C LEU A 190 -10.49 -3.75 -8.15
N ARG A 191 -11.14 -3.11 -9.13
CA ARG A 191 -12.45 -2.46 -8.92
C ARG A 191 -13.48 -3.45 -8.40
N ALA A 192 -13.59 -4.63 -9.03
CA ALA A 192 -14.57 -5.64 -8.65
C ALA A 192 -14.38 -6.13 -7.19
N VAL A 193 -13.13 -6.27 -6.73
CA VAL A 193 -12.84 -6.67 -5.34
C VAL A 193 -13.11 -5.53 -4.36
N LEU A 194 -12.77 -4.29 -4.71
CA LEU A 194 -13.05 -3.13 -3.87
C LEU A 194 -14.55 -2.90 -3.69
N GLU A 195 -15.37 -3.04 -4.75
CA GLU A 195 -16.81 -2.84 -4.74
C GLU A 195 -17.57 -3.89 -3.87
N GLN A 196 -16.94 -5.02 -3.55
CA GLN A 196 -17.49 -5.98 -2.59
C GLN A 196 -17.52 -5.48 -1.16
N GLN A 197 -16.62 -4.55 -0.81
CA GLN A 197 -16.40 -4.07 0.56
C GLN A 197 -16.68 -2.58 0.73
N LEU A 198 -16.60 -1.80 -0.35
CA LEU A 198 -16.61 -0.35 -0.32
C LEU A 198 -17.67 0.22 -1.26
N ARG A 199 -18.10 1.44 -0.97
CA ARG A 199 -18.95 2.27 -1.82
C ARG A 199 -18.12 3.40 -2.43
N HIS A 200 -18.64 4.01 -3.50
CA HIS A 200 -17.98 5.13 -4.19
C HIS A 200 -16.54 4.79 -4.57
N VAL A 201 -16.37 3.59 -5.14
CA VAL A 201 -15.05 3.11 -5.54
C VAL A 201 -14.57 3.86 -6.78
N GLU A 202 -13.38 4.45 -6.67
CA GLU A 202 -12.65 5.06 -7.76
C GLU A 202 -11.37 4.27 -8.03
N VAL A 203 -11.08 4.01 -9.30
CA VAL A 203 -9.82 3.41 -9.75
C VAL A 203 -9.33 4.19 -10.95
N GLN A 204 -8.15 4.79 -10.82
CA GLN A 204 -7.49 5.56 -11.87
C GLN A 204 -6.16 4.89 -12.22
N VAL A 205 -5.92 4.62 -13.49
CA VAL A 205 -4.66 4.04 -13.96
C VAL A 205 -3.74 5.13 -14.47
N ILE A 206 -2.53 5.20 -13.92
CA ILE A 206 -1.47 6.11 -14.34
C ILE A 206 -0.22 5.29 -14.62
N GLY A 207 0.20 5.24 -15.88
CA GLY A 207 1.24 4.31 -16.32
C GLY A 207 0.84 2.86 -16.06
N GLN A 208 1.54 2.22 -15.15
CA GLN A 208 1.29 0.81 -14.77
C GLN A 208 0.75 0.68 -13.35
N VAL A 209 0.34 1.78 -12.75
CA VAL A 209 -0.15 1.84 -11.36
C VAL A 209 -1.62 2.19 -11.35
N ALA A 210 -2.41 1.41 -10.63
CA ALA A 210 -3.77 1.77 -10.26
C ALA A 210 -3.75 2.51 -8.92
N LEU A 211 -4.21 3.76 -8.92
CA LEU A 211 -4.59 4.51 -7.73
C LEU A 211 -6.05 4.18 -7.42
N PHE A 212 -6.36 3.88 -6.18
CA PHE A 212 -7.72 3.51 -5.80
C PHE A 212 -8.17 4.19 -4.52
N SER A 213 -9.47 4.41 -4.40
CA SER A 213 -10.13 4.82 -3.16
C SER A 213 -11.57 4.28 -3.10
N GLY A 214 -12.13 4.20 -1.89
CA GLY A 214 -13.51 3.84 -1.65
C GLY A 214 -13.90 4.08 -0.19
N ARG A 215 -15.20 4.13 0.13
CA ARG A 215 -15.70 4.42 1.47
C ARG A 215 -16.50 3.26 2.04
N VAL A 216 -16.44 3.08 3.35
CA VAL A 216 -17.31 2.14 4.08
C VAL A 216 -18.63 2.78 4.49
#